data_5c83757c114e95191b63d03cd2c567e5
#
_entry.id   5c83757c114e95191b63d03cd2c567e5
#
_cell.length_a   1.000
_cell.length_b   1.000
_cell.length_c   1.000
_cell.angle_alpha   90.00
_cell.angle_beta   90.00
_cell.angle_gamma   90.00
#
_symmetry.space_group_name_H-M   'P 1'
#
loop_
_entity.id
_entity.type
_entity.pdbx_description
1 polymer ?
#
loop_
_entity_poly.entity_id
_entity_poly.type
_entity_poly.pdbx_seq_one_letter_code
_entity_poly.pdbx_strand_id
1 'polypeptide(L)'
;MEITTINQLIAAGSGLIGACIGAGISGWINFRISRSNHDIEKLSFAAGFVAEVESLQKVMRERGYLEAFTSLSNDPDIVAGAKVHYTILIPDNFSRFYNANLNKVGLLGVDRTKLLVQYHQVLQALAQDFKEGSYVNMNGFDKEAIDECIRFFSLALSIGDQIVNYEVGN
;
A
#
# COMPACT_ATOMS: atom_id res chain seq x y z
N MET A 1 -24.66 -61.08 32.41
CA MET A 1 -23.81 -60.57 31.27
C MET A 1 -24.38 -59.34 30.63
N GLU A 2 -25.63 -58.98 30.78
CA GLU A 2 -26.24 -57.80 30.08
C GLU A 2 -25.93 -56.43 30.70
N ILE A 3 -25.79 -56.35 32.07
CA ILE A 3 -25.56 -55.03 32.73
C ILE A 3 -24.19 -54.44 32.40
N THR A 4 -23.17 -55.29 32.24
CA THR A 4 -21.80 -54.83 31.87
C THR A 4 -21.76 -54.28 30.47
N THR A 5 -22.51 -54.82 29.52
CA THR A 5 -22.58 -54.37 28.13
C THR A 5 -23.31 -53.03 28.01
N ILE A 6 -24.37 -52.83 28.80
CA ILE A 6 -25.12 -51.56 28.84
C ILE A 6 -24.25 -50.43 29.42
N ASN A 7 -23.51 -50.68 30.49
CA ASN A 7 -22.59 -49.69 31.08
C ASN A 7 -21.43 -49.34 30.16
N GLN A 8 -20.92 -50.28 29.37
CA GLN A 8 -19.90 -50.03 28.37
C GLN A 8 -20.43 -49.20 27.20
N LEU A 9 -21.67 -49.44 26.74
CA LEU A 9 -22.34 -48.65 25.72
C LEU A 9 -22.60 -47.20 26.16
N ILE A 10 -23.05 -47.00 27.41
CA ILE A 10 -23.28 -45.67 27.99
C ILE A 10 -21.95 -44.95 28.15
N ALA A 11 -20.88 -45.61 28.62
CA ALA A 11 -19.56 -45.01 28.73
C ALA A 11 -18.96 -44.61 27.35
N ALA A 12 -19.10 -45.48 26.35
CA ALA A 12 -18.66 -45.18 24.98
C ALA A 12 -19.47 -44.03 24.36
N GLY A 13 -20.80 -44.04 24.53
CA GLY A 13 -21.70 -42.99 24.04
C GLY A 13 -21.41 -41.62 24.67
N SER A 14 -21.22 -41.58 26.00
CA SER A 14 -20.90 -40.32 26.70
C SER A 14 -19.52 -39.78 26.33
N GLY A 15 -18.53 -40.65 26.11
CA GLY A 15 -17.20 -40.25 25.61
C GLY A 15 -17.26 -39.64 24.21
N LEU A 16 -18.05 -40.24 23.32
CA LEU A 16 -18.21 -39.76 21.95
C LEU A 16 -18.93 -38.42 21.90
N ILE A 17 -19.98 -38.24 22.69
CA ILE A 17 -20.70 -36.95 22.80
C ILE A 17 -19.78 -35.89 23.41
N GLY A 18 -19.02 -36.19 24.44
CA GLY A 18 -18.05 -35.28 25.04
C GLY A 18 -16.95 -34.86 24.05
N ALA A 19 -16.44 -35.79 23.24
CA ALA A 19 -15.46 -35.52 22.20
C ALA A 19 -16.03 -34.59 21.07
N CYS A 20 -17.26 -34.85 20.63
CA CYS A 20 -17.93 -34.02 19.61
C CYS A 20 -18.19 -32.59 20.13
N ILE A 21 -18.65 -32.43 21.37
CA ILE A 21 -18.87 -31.10 21.97
C ILE A 21 -17.53 -30.38 22.16
N GLY A 22 -16.50 -31.06 22.64
CA GLY A 22 -15.16 -30.48 22.82
C GLY A 22 -14.54 -30.06 21.53
N ALA A 23 -14.64 -30.87 20.46
CA ALA A 23 -14.15 -30.54 19.13
C ALA A 23 -14.92 -29.37 18.53
N GLY A 24 -16.26 -29.32 18.71
CA GLY A 24 -17.10 -28.23 18.23
C GLY A 24 -16.76 -26.89 18.89
N ILE A 25 -16.61 -26.87 20.19
CA ILE A 25 -16.23 -25.65 20.95
C ILE A 25 -14.82 -25.21 20.57
N SER A 26 -13.86 -26.13 20.51
CA SER A 26 -12.48 -25.82 20.12
C SER A 26 -12.40 -25.27 18.67
N GLY A 27 -13.13 -25.88 17.75
CA GLY A 27 -13.24 -25.44 16.39
C GLY A 27 -13.82 -24.01 16.26
N TRP A 28 -14.89 -23.73 17.04
CA TRP A 28 -15.51 -22.40 17.02
C TRP A 28 -14.61 -21.33 17.66
N ILE A 29 -13.93 -21.63 18.75
CA ILE A 29 -12.96 -20.72 19.38
C ILE A 29 -11.80 -20.45 18.43
N ASN A 30 -11.21 -21.47 17.82
CA ASN A 30 -10.12 -21.32 16.87
C ASN A 30 -10.54 -20.51 15.64
N PHE A 31 -11.73 -20.74 15.12
CA PHE A 31 -12.29 -19.94 14.01
C PHE A 31 -12.44 -18.47 14.40
N ARG A 32 -12.94 -18.18 15.60
CA ARG A 32 -13.12 -16.81 16.08
C ARG A 32 -11.79 -16.10 16.32
N ILE A 33 -10.80 -16.79 16.89
CA ILE A 33 -9.43 -16.28 17.08
C ILE A 33 -8.77 -16.01 15.71
N SER A 34 -8.88 -16.95 14.78
CA SER A 34 -8.31 -16.81 13.44
C SER A 34 -8.91 -15.61 12.69
N ARG A 35 -10.21 -15.41 12.78
CA ARG A 35 -10.88 -14.26 12.16
C ARG A 35 -10.45 -12.95 12.81
N SER A 36 -10.39 -12.88 14.15
CA SER A 36 -9.92 -11.70 14.87
C SER A 36 -8.47 -11.34 14.52
N ASN A 37 -7.59 -12.34 14.43
CA ASN A 37 -6.20 -12.13 14.04
C ASN A 37 -6.08 -11.61 12.60
N HIS A 38 -6.91 -12.12 11.69
CA HIS A 38 -6.96 -11.64 10.30
C HIS A 38 -7.41 -10.17 10.21
N ASP A 39 -8.42 -9.78 10.98
CA ASP A 39 -8.90 -8.40 11.02
C ASP A 39 -7.84 -7.44 11.61
N ILE A 40 -7.14 -7.86 12.67
CA ILE A 40 -6.03 -7.11 13.26
C ILE A 40 -4.87 -6.98 12.25
N GLU A 41 -4.52 -8.06 11.57
CA GLU A 41 -3.47 -8.05 10.52
C GLU A 41 -3.83 -7.07 9.41
N LYS A 42 -5.06 -7.12 8.89
CA LYS A 42 -5.56 -6.20 7.87
C LYS A 42 -5.45 -4.74 8.30
N LEU A 43 -5.91 -4.41 9.50
CA LEU A 43 -5.83 -3.05 10.05
C LEU A 43 -4.39 -2.58 10.21
N SER A 44 -3.50 -3.44 10.69
CA SER A 44 -2.09 -3.13 10.87
C SER A 44 -1.41 -2.81 9.54
N PHE A 45 -1.62 -3.63 8.49
CA PHE A 45 -1.07 -3.36 7.17
C PHE A 45 -1.69 -2.11 6.54
N ALA A 46 -3.00 -1.90 6.70
CA ALA A 46 -3.65 -0.67 6.22
C ALA A 46 -3.02 0.57 6.83
N ALA A 47 -2.81 0.59 8.14
CA ALA A 47 -2.16 1.70 8.83
C ALA A 47 -0.72 1.93 8.34
N GLY A 48 0.06 0.87 8.14
CA GLY A 48 1.43 0.96 7.63
C GLY A 48 1.50 1.53 6.22
N PHE A 49 0.64 1.09 5.31
CA PHE A 49 0.58 1.64 3.95
C PHE A 49 0.15 3.11 3.93
N VAL A 50 -0.86 3.48 4.72
CA VAL A 50 -1.30 4.87 4.83
C VAL A 50 -0.18 5.75 5.37
N ALA A 51 0.50 5.33 6.44
CA ALA A 51 1.60 6.08 7.03
C ALA A 51 2.77 6.29 6.04
N GLU A 52 3.09 5.29 5.20
CA GLU A 52 4.11 5.47 4.16
C GLU A 52 3.66 6.48 3.10
N VAL A 53 2.40 6.40 2.63
CA VAL A 53 1.84 7.36 1.65
C VAL A 53 1.86 8.77 2.22
N GLU A 54 1.37 8.98 3.45
CA GLU A 54 1.41 10.28 4.13
C GLU A 54 2.83 10.84 4.24
N SER A 55 3.78 10.00 4.62
CA SER A 55 5.19 10.39 4.73
C SER A 55 5.77 10.84 3.39
N LEU A 56 5.51 10.08 2.32
CA LEU A 56 5.99 10.42 0.97
C LEU A 56 5.34 11.71 0.45
N GLN A 57 4.04 11.88 0.64
CA GLN A 57 3.35 13.12 0.29
C GLN A 57 3.87 14.33 1.07
N LYS A 58 4.11 14.16 2.37
CA LYS A 58 4.68 15.22 3.20
C LYS A 58 6.03 15.67 2.67
N VAL A 59 6.91 14.74 2.32
CA VAL A 59 8.21 15.06 1.71
C VAL A 59 8.05 15.82 0.40
N MET A 60 7.14 15.38 -0.49
CA MET A 60 6.90 16.04 -1.77
C MET A 60 6.40 17.48 -1.58
N ARG A 61 5.46 17.70 -0.66
CA ARG A 61 4.90 19.03 -0.37
C ARG A 61 5.92 19.95 0.31
N GLU A 62 6.64 19.49 1.34
CA GLU A 62 7.61 20.30 2.07
C GLU A 62 8.82 20.70 1.21
N ARG A 63 9.18 19.86 0.24
CA ARG A 63 10.25 20.19 -0.71
C ARG A 63 9.77 21.05 -1.88
N GLY A 64 8.46 21.28 -2.01
CA GLY A 64 7.88 22.15 -3.02
C GLY A 64 8.16 21.68 -4.47
N TYR A 65 8.20 20.36 -4.71
CA TYR A 65 8.54 19.87 -6.04
C TYR A 65 7.54 20.31 -7.10
N LEU A 66 6.24 20.24 -6.81
CA LEU A 66 5.20 20.66 -7.76
C LEU A 66 5.32 22.15 -8.11
N GLU A 67 5.53 22.98 -7.09
CA GLU A 67 5.71 24.44 -7.24
C GLU A 67 6.98 24.76 -8.04
N ALA A 68 8.09 24.06 -7.76
CA ALA A 68 9.36 24.25 -8.47
C ALA A 68 9.20 23.91 -9.96
N PHE A 69 8.61 22.77 -10.31
CA PHE A 69 8.37 22.38 -11.70
C PHE A 69 7.35 23.29 -12.38
N THR A 70 6.32 23.75 -11.66
CA THR A 70 5.36 24.74 -12.20
C THR A 70 6.05 26.06 -12.51
N SER A 71 6.97 26.52 -11.68
CA SER A 71 7.76 27.73 -11.93
C SER A 71 8.66 27.55 -13.15
N LEU A 72 9.36 26.44 -13.27
CA LEU A 72 10.19 26.11 -14.44
C LEU A 72 9.38 26.04 -15.73
N SER A 73 8.20 25.43 -15.69
CA SER A 73 7.31 25.33 -16.85
C SER A 73 6.87 26.70 -17.42
N ASN A 74 6.83 27.72 -16.56
CA ASN A 74 6.48 29.10 -16.96
C ASN A 74 7.71 29.97 -17.22
N ASP A 75 8.92 29.45 -17.11
CA ASP A 75 10.14 30.18 -17.40
C ASP A 75 10.23 30.52 -18.90
N PRO A 76 10.46 31.80 -19.28
CA PRO A 76 10.53 32.22 -20.67
C PRO A 76 11.57 31.46 -21.49
N ASP A 77 12.72 31.13 -20.91
CA ASP A 77 13.78 30.40 -21.60
C ASP A 77 13.36 28.94 -21.89
N ILE A 78 12.68 28.30 -20.96
CA ILE A 78 12.12 26.95 -21.16
C ILE A 78 11.02 26.98 -22.23
N VAL A 79 10.14 27.97 -22.18
CA VAL A 79 9.10 28.18 -23.22
C VAL A 79 9.74 28.43 -24.60
N ALA A 80 10.89 29.08 -24.64
CA ALA A 80 11.66 29.31 -25.89
C ALA A 80 12.48 28.06 -26.34
N GLY A 81 12.42 26.97 -25.63
CA GLY A 81 13.07 25.69 -25.99
C GLY A 81 14.39 25.40 -25.30
N ALA A 82 14.75 26.16 -24.25
CA ALA A 82 15.89 25.82 -23.41
C ALA A 82 15.62 24.56 -22.59
N LYS A 83 16.70 23.92 -22.14
CA LYS A 83 16.64 22.76 -21.23
C LYS A 83 17.30 23.10 -19.90
N VAL A 84 16.79 22.50 -18.82
CA VAL A 84 17.34 22.67 -17.48
C VAL A 84 17.75 21.32 -16.90
N HIS A 85 18.89 21.27 -16.22
CA HIS A 85 19.26 20.12 -15.42
C HIS A 85 18.76 20.31 -13.98
N TYR A 86 17.89 19.41 -13.56
CA TYR A 86 17.33 19.40 -12.22
C TYR A 86 17.54 18.02 -11.59
N THR A 87 18.13 17.99 -10.41
CA THR A 87 18.47 16.72 -9.73
C THR A 87 17.65 16.57 -8.47
N ILE A 88 16.92 15.48 -8.38
CA ILE A 88 16.26 15.03 -7.15
C ILE A 88 16.92 13.72 -6.72
N LEU A 89 17.51 13.69 -5.54
CA LEU A 89 18.05 12.45 -4.97
C LEU A 89 16.92 11.64 -4.35
N ILE A 90 16.49 10.60 -5.06
CA ILE A 90 15.46 9.67 -4.60
C ILE A 90 16.16 8.38 -4.19
N PRO A 91 16.09 7.96 -2.91
CA PRO A 91 16.68 6.69 -2.48
C PRO A 91 16.00 5.51 -3.17
N ASP A 92 16.76 4.48 -3.56
CA ASP A 92 16.21 3.27 -4.21
C ASP A 92 15.13 2.57 -3.37
N ASN A 93 15.15 2.80 -2.06
CA ASN A 93 14.22 2.20 -1.11
C ASN A 93 13.19 3.20 -0.52
N PHE A 94 12.80 4.21 -1.28
CA PHE A 94 11.84 5.23 -0.82
C PHE A 94 10.47 4.64 -0.41
N SER A 95 10.05 3.51 -1.00
CA SER A 95 8.81 2.77 -0.70
C SER A 95 9.10 1.49 0.07
N ARG A 96 9.70 1.59 1.25
CA ARG A 96 10.19 0.43 2.02
C ARG A 96 9.07 -0.49 2.49
N PHE A 97 8.02 0.10 3.06
CA PHE A 97 6.91 -0.68 3.62
C PHE A 97 6.11 -1.36 2.51
N TYR A 98 5.81 -0.65 1.42
CA TYR A 98 5.14 -1.20 0.26
C TYR A 98 5.91 -2.38 -0.33
N ASN A 99 7.20 -2.21 -0.62
CA ASN A 99 8.02 -3.25 -1.22
C ASN A 99 8.17 -4.49 -0.32
N ALA A 100 8.29 -4.30 0.99
CA ALA A 100 8.38 -5.39 1.95
C ALA A 100 7.06 -6.16 2.14
N ASN A 101 5.92 -5.56 1.78
CA ASN A 101 4.59 -6.10 2.07
C ASN A 101 3.70 -6.25 0.82
N LEU A 102 4.30 -6.38 -0.37
CA LEU A 102 3.56 -6.54 -1.64
C LEU A 102 2.53 -7.68 -1.61
N ASN A 103 2.85 -8.79 -0.96
CA ASN A 103 1.97 -9.94 -0.80
C ASN A 103 0.76 -9.68 0.14
N LYS A 104 0.77 -8.58 0.88
CA LYS A 104 -0.29 -8.18 1.82
C LYS A 104 -1.20 -7.07 1.29
N VAL A 105 -0.82 -6.44 0.17
CA VAL A 105 -1.59 -5.33 -0.42
C VAL A 105 -3.04 -5.72 -0.71
N GLY A 106 -3.28 -6.96 -1.15
CA GLY A 106 -4.62 -7.48 -1.40
C GLY A 106 -5.55 -7.54 -0.18
N LEU A 107 -5.01 -7.53 1.05
CA LEU A 107 -5.82 -7.47 2.27
C LEU A 107 -6.63 -6.17 2.41
N LEU A 108 -6.23 -5.11 1.70
CA LEU A 108 -6.89 -3.81 1.74
C LEU A 108 -8.23 -3.76 0.97
N GLY A 109 -8.56 -4.81 0.23
CA GLY A 109 -9.68 -4.82 -0.71
C GLY A 109 -9.32 -4.21 -2.06
N VAL A 110 -10.18 -4.44 -3.06
CA VAL A 110 -9.87 -4.17 -4.47
C VAL A 110 -9.56 -2.70 -4.74
N ASP A 111 -10.39 -1.78 -4.28
CA ASP A 111 -10.29 -0.38 -4.65
C ASP A 111 -9.08 0.30 -4.00
N ARG A 112 -8.86 0.05 -2.71
CA ARG A 112 -7.69 0.59 -2.01
C ARG A 112 -6.38 -0.02 -2.53
N THR A 113 -6.40 -1.30 -2.89
CA THR A 113 -5.26 -1.97 -3.55
C THR A 113 -4.92 -1.30 -4.88
N LYS A 114 -5.92 -1.00 -5.72
CA LYS A 114 -5.70 -0.28 -7.00
C LYS A 114 -5.06 1.09 -6.79
N LEU A 115 -5.61 1.88 -5.88
CA LEU A 115 -5.05 3.21 -5.57
C LEU A 115 -3.60 3.11 -5.10
N LEU A 116 -3.29 2.18 -4.19
CA LEU A 116 -1.96 2.01 -3.65
C LEU A 116 -0.94 1.58 -4.73
N VAL A 117 -1.33 0.63 -5.59
CA VAL A 117 -0.49 0.21 -6.72
C VAL A 117 -0.25 1.36 -7.70
N GLN A 118 -1.31 2.10 -8.07
CA GLN A 118 -1.18 3.26 -8.95
C GLN A 118 -0.28 4.34 -8.36
N TYR A 119 -0.43 4.64 -7.08
CA TYR A 119 0.41 5.61 -6.37
C TYR A 119 1.89 5.27 -6.49
N HIS A 120 2.25 4.03 -6.15
CA HIS A 120 3.64 3.60 -6.21
C HIS A 120 4.18 3.50 -7.63
N GLN A 121 3.36 3.14 -8.62
CA GLN A 121 3.77 3.16 -10.03
C GLN A 121 4.06 4.57 -10.54
N VAL A 122 3.24 5.57 -10.17
CA VAL A 122 3.49 6.97 -10.52
C VAL A 122 4.78 7.47 -9.88
N LEU A 123 5.02 7.17 -8.60
CA LEU A 123 6.26 7.54 -7.93
C LEU A 123 7.47 6.84 -8.53
N GLN A 124 7.34 5.59 -8.96
CA GLN A 124 8.42 4.85 -9.60
C GLN A 124 8.75 5.43 -10.98
N ALA A 125 7.76 5.87 -11.76
CA ALA A 125 7.97 6.57 -13.02
C ALA A 125 8.77 7.85 -12.80
N LEU A 126 8.32 8.71 -11.87
CA LEU A 126 9.08 9.91 -11.48
C LEU A 126 10.51 9.58 -11.07
N ALA A 127 10.70 8.57 -10.20
CA ALA A 127 12.03 8.20 -9.74
C ALA A 127 12.95 7.75 -10.88
N GLN A 128 12.42 7.11 -11.91
CA GLN A 128 13.20 6.71 -13.09
C GLN A 128 13.68 7.92 -13.90
N ASP A 129 12.87 8.98 -14.04
CA ASP A 129 13.25 10.18 -14.78
C ASP A 129 14.39 10.93 -14.11
N PHE A 130 14.45 10.91 -12.77
CA PHE A 130 15.53 11.55 -12.00
C PHE A 130 16.75 10.67 -11.81
N LYS A 131 16.68 9.39 -12.18
CA LYS A 131 17.78 8.45 -11.98
C LYS A 131 18.97 8.81 -12.87
N GLU A 132 20.18 8.65 -12.32
CA GLU A 132 21.41 8.80 -13.10
C GLU A 132 21.39 7.89 -14.33
N GLY A 133 21.72 8.46 -15.50
CA GLY A 133 21.69 7.75 -16.78
C GLY A 133 20.30 7.69 -17.45
N SER A 134 19.25 8.22 -16.85
CA SER A 134 17.97 8.39 -17.57
C SER A 134 18.12 9.42 -18.70
N TYR A 135 17.24 9.31 -19.71
CA TYR A 135 17.27 10.23 -20.85
C TYR A 135 17.19 11.68 -20.42
N VAL A 136 16.27 11.99 -19.51
CA VAL A 136 16.01 13.35 -19.02
C VAL A 136 17.17 13.85 -18.16
N ASN A 137 17.74 12.99 -17.32
CA ASN A 137 18.91 13.34 -16.50
C ASN A 137 20.13 13.68 -17.37
N MET A 138 20.35 12.93 -18.46
CA MET A 138 21.49 13.16 -19.35
C MET A 138 21.29 14.35 -20.30
N ASN A 139 20.08 14.58 -20.79
CA ASN A 139 19.80 15.57 -21.84
C ASN A 139 19.17 16.87 -21.32
N GLY A 140 18.82 16.92 -20.02
CA GLY A 140 18.05 18.01 -19.41
C GLY A 140 16.56 17.90 -19.66
N PHE A 141 15.80 18.55 -18.81
CA PHE A 141 14.35 18.67 -18.89
C PHE A 141 13.99 19.79 -19.85
N ASP A 142 13.28 19.47 -20.93
CA ASP A 142 12.60 20.45 -21.77
C ASP A 142 11.18 20.70 -21.25
N LYS A 143 10.46 21.60 -21.93
CA LYS A 143 9.10 21.97 -21.54
C LYS A 143 8.15 20.76 -21.39
N GLU A 144 8.23 19.80 -22.31
CA GLU A 144 7.38 18.60 -22.31
C GLU A 144 7.68 17.70 -21.10
N ALA A 145 8.96 17.44 -20.82
CA ALA A 145 9.39 16.66 -19.67
C ALA A 145 9.01 17.34 -18.34
N ILE A 146 9.13 18.67 -18.27
CA ILE A 146 8.70 19.45 -17.10
C ILE A 146 7.19 19.31 -16.88
N ASP A 147 6.38 19.48 -17.93
CA ASP A 147 4.93 19.37 -17.85
C ASP A 147 4.49 17.94 -17.50
N GLU A 148 5.23 16.92 -17.93
CA GLU A 148 5.01 15.54 -17.53
C GLU A 148 5.29 15.32 -16.04
N CYS A 149 6.38 15.86 -15.51
CA CYS A 149 6.67 15.84 -14.08
C CYS A 149 5.55 16.50 -13.25
N ILE A 150 5.05 17.67 -13.69
CA ILE A 150 3.92 18.34 -13.04
C ILE A 150 2.69 17.43 -12.98
N ARG A 151 2.36 16.76 -14.09
CA ARG A 151 1.23 15.83 -14.14
C ARG A 151 1.41 14.67 -13.18
N PHE A 152 2.61 14.08 -13.13
CA PHE A 152 2.88 12.94 -12.24
C PHE A 152 2.91 13.34 -10.76
N PHE A 153 3.51 14.48 -10.40
CA PHE A 153 3.46 14.98 -9.02
C PHE A 153 2.03 15.28 -8.59
N SER A 154 1.24 15.95 -9.44
CA SER A 154 -0.17 16.24 -9.17
C SER A 154 -1.00 14.96 -9.01
N LEU A 155 -0.77 13.98 -9.88
CA LEU A 155 -1.45 12.69 -9.84
C LEU A 155 -1.07 11.91 -8.57
N ALA A 156 0.21 11.85 -8.21
CA ALA A 156 0.67 11.20 -6.99
C ALA A 156 0.03 11.82 -5.74
N LEU A 157 0.02 13.16 -5.64
CA LEU A 157 -0.61 13.86 -4.53
C LEU A 157 -2.12 13.57 -4.47
N SER A 158 -2.82 13.60 -5.61
CA SER A 158 -4.25 13.33 -5.67
C SER A 158 -4.61 11.88 -5.28
N ILE A 159 -3.87 10.89 -5.79
CA ILE A 159 -4.09 9.49 -5.42
C ILE A 159 -3.75 9.26 -3.94
N GLY A 160 -2.66 9.85 -3.47
CA GLY A 160 -2.27 9.75 -2.07
C GLY A 160 -3.33 10.33 -1.13
N ASP A 161 -3.92 11.47 -1.46
CA ASP A 161 -5.03 12.05 -0.69
C ASP A 161 -6.27 11.13 -0.68
N GLN A 162 -6.56 10.44 -1.78
CA GLN A 162 -7.61 9.43 -1.83
C GLN A 162 -7.30 8.23 -0.93
N ILE A 163 -6.04 7.76 -0.86
CA ILE A 163 -5.63 6.65 0.00
C ILE A 163 -5.77 7.02 1.47
N VAL A 164 -5.29 8.20 1.85
CA VAL A 164 -5.30 8.70 3.23
C VAL A 164 -6.72 8.93 3.73
N ASN A 165 -7.57 9.53 2.89
CA ASN A 165 -8.97 9.85 3.23
C ASN A 165 -9.93 8.69 2.91
N TYR A 166 -9.42 7.52 2.55
CA TYR A 166 -10.26 6.37 2.23
C TYR A 166 -10.98 5.87 3.49
N GLU A 167 -12.23 6.23 3.65
CA GLU A 167 -13.09 5.65 4.68
C GLU A 167 -13.37 4.18 4.31
N VAL A 168 -13.06 3.28 5.24
CA VAL A 168 -13.50 1.89 5.13
C VAL A 168 -15.00 1.93 5.28
N GLY A 169 -15.72 1.86 4.17
CA GLY A 169 -17.18 1.74 4.20
C GLY A 169 -17.60 0.61 5.14
N ASN A 170 -18.51 0.94 6.05
CA ASN A 170 -19.13 0.00 7.00
C ASN A 170 -19.82 -1.16 6.28
#